data_43e33eabde79defdb398a0dd4ca011b7
#
_entry.id   43e33eabde79defdb398a0dd4ca011b7
#
_cell.length_a   1.000
_cell.length_b   1.000
_cell.length_c   1.000
_cell.angle_alpha   90.00
_cell.angle_beta   90.00
_cell.angle_gamma   90.00
#
_symmetry.space_group_name_H-M   'P 1'
#
loop_
_entity.id
_entity.type
_entity.pdbx_description
1 polymer ?
#
loop_
_entity_poly.entity_id
_entity_poly.type
_entity_poly.pdbx_seq_one_letter_code
_entity_poly.pdbx_strand_id
1 'polypeptide(L)'
;SATLGEFVAWFIGWNLVLEYMFAASTVAVGWSGYLNSFLSSFGMGLPDYLAAAPLNVVDGAITYTGGLINLPAVAIIAAVSGLCYVGVTQSAFVNSIIVAIKVTVILLFVAFSIQFINPDNWVPFIPENTGPGQFGYSGIVRGAAVVFFAYIGFDAVSTAAGEAKNPQRDMPIGTLGSLFLCTVI
;
A
#
# COMPACT_ATOMS: atom_id res chain seq x y z
N SER A 1 -18.94 5.93 -20.19
CA SER A 1 -19.23 6.25 -21.61
C SER A 1 -20.55 7.01 -21.76
N ALA A 2 -21.53 6.78 -20.90
CA ALA A 2 -22.88 7.36 -21.03
C ALA A 2 -22.93 8.91 -20.94
N THR A 3 -21.94 9.55 -20.31
CA THR A 3 -21.93 11.01 -20.09
C THR A 3 -20.84 11.76 -20.83
N LEU A 4 -19.66 11.19 -20.97
CA LEU A 4 -18.46 11.88 -21.49
C LEU A 4 -17.98 11.37 -22.86
N GLY A 5 -18.67 10.38 -23.44
CA GLY A 5 -18.30 9.75 -24.69
C GLY A 5 -17.24 8.66 -24.54
N GLU A 6 -17.07 7.86 -25.59
CA GLU A 6 -16.24 6.64 -25.56
C GLU A 6 -14.75 6.95 -25.46
N PHE A 7 -14.27 7.99 -26.13
CA PHE A 7 -12.84 8.36 -26.12
C PHE A 7 -12.39 8.77 -24.71
N VAL A 8 -13.17 9.60 -24.03
CA VAL A 8 -12.83 10.05 -22.66
C VAL A 8 -12.90 8.88 -21.69
N ALA A 9 -13.90 8.00 -21.81
CA ALA A 9 -14.01 6.80 -21.01
C ALA A 9 -12.81 5.86 -21.21
N TRP A 10 -12.36 5.66 -22.45
CA TRP A 10 -11.18 4.88 -22.77
C TRP A 10 -9.90 5.49 -22.17
N PHE A 11 -9.73 6.81 -22.30
CA PHE A 11 -8.57 7.51 -21.73
C PHE A 11 -8.52 7.40 -20.21
N ILE A 12 -9.66 7.57 -19.52
CA ILE A 12 -9.76 7.39 -18.06
C ILE A 12 -9.44 5.94 -17.70
N GLY A 13 -9.97 4.96 -18.43
CA GLY A 13 -9.68 3.55 -18.19
C GLY A 13 -8.19 3.23 -18.24
N TRP A 14 -7.47 3.76 -19.24
CA TRP A 14 -6.02 3.59 -19.32
C TRP A 14 -5.26 4.25 -18.18
N ASN A 15 -5.68 5.43 -17.73
CA ASN A 15 -5.07 6.08 -16.57
C ASN A 15 -5.25 5.24 -15.29
N LEU A 16 -6.45 4.67 -15.06
CA LEU A 16 -6.69 3.78 -13.93
C LEU A 16 -5.84 2.50 -14.00
N VAL A 17 -5.70 1.90 -15.17
CA VAL A 17 -4.82 0.72 -15.34
C VAL A 17 -3.38 1.07 -14.98
N LEU A 18 -2.87 2.21 -15.44
CA LEU A 18 -1.52 2.68 -15.13
C LEU A 18 -1.36 2.95 -13.62
N GLU A 19 -2.32 3.62 -13.01
CA GLU A 19 -2.32 3.91 -11.58
C GLU A 19 -2.23 2.63 -10.74
N TYR A 20 -3.11 1.66 -11.00
CA TYR A 20 -3.10 0.39 -10.26
C TYR A 20 -1.86 -0.46 -10.54
N MET A 21 -1.33 -0.42 -11.75
CA MET A 21 -0.09 -1.10 -12.10
C MET A 21 1.11 -0.53 -11.33
N PHE A 22 1.24 0.79 -11.26
CA PHE A 22 2.30 1.43 -10.48
C PHE A 22 2.12 1.19 -8.98
N ALA A 23 0.89 1.30 -8.45
CA ALA A 23 0.61 1.03 -7.05
C ALA A 23 0.96 -0.42 -6.68
N ALA A 24 0.52 -1.39 -7.46
CA ALA A 24 0.83 -2.81 -7.25
C ALA A 24 2.34 -3.08 -7.29
N SER A 25 3.04 -2.49 -8.26
CA SER A 25 4.49 -2.64 -8.39
C SER A 25 5.23 -2.05 -7.18
N THR A 26 4.84 -0.86 -6.73
CA THR A 26 5.43 -0.19 -5.56
C THR A 26 5.24 -1.02 -4.29
N VAL A 27 4.02 -1.54 -4.07
CA VAL A 27 3.72 -2.39 -2.92
C VAL A 27 4.50 -3.70 -2.98
N ALA A 28 4.63 -4.32 -4.16
CA ALA A 28 5.39 -5.56 -4.33
C ALA A 28 6.88 -5.36 -4.02
N VAL A 29 7.47 -4.24 -4.45
CA VAL A 29 8.86 -3.88 -4.13
C VAL A 29 9.03 -3.62 -2.63
N GLY A 30 8.11 -2.89 -2.00
CA GLY A 30 8.10 -2.69 -0.55
C GLY A 30 8.02 -4.01 0.21
N TRP A 31 7.10 -4.89 -0.19
CA TRP A 31 6.96 -6.22 0.41
C TRP A 31 8.24 -7.06 0.26
N SER A 32 8.90 -7.01 -0.89
CA SER A 32 10.15 -7.73 -1.10
C SER A 32 11.26 -7.30 -0.14
N GLY A 33 11.32 -6.02 0.19
CA GLY A 33 12.27 -5.49 1.19
C GLY A 33 12.00 -6.07 2.59
N TYR A 34 10.74 -6.11 3.02
CA TYR A 34 10.37 -6.74 4.30
C TYR A 34 10.67 -8.24 4.31
N LEU A 35 10.35 -8.95 3.23
CA LEU A 35 10.68 -10.38 3.11
C LEU A 35 12.19 -10.62 3.20
N ASN A 36 13.00 -9.83 2.49
CA ASN A 36 14.45 -9.97 2.52
C ASN A 36 15.02 -9.65 3.92
N SER A 37 14.51 -8.63 4.60
CA SER A 37 14.88 -8.31 5.98
C SER A 37 14.53 -9.46 6.93
N PHE A 38 13.36 -10.04 6.76
CA PHE A 38 12.92 -11.20 7.55
C PHE A 38 13.81 -12.43 7.31
N LEU A 39 14.10 -12.76 6.06
CA LEU A 39 15.00 -13.87 5.71
C LEU A 39 16.42 -13.63 6.23
N SER A 40 16.91 -12.39 6.18
CA SER A 40 18.23 -12.02 6.67
C SER A 40 18.37 -12.23 8.18
N SER A 41 17.30 -12.05 8.96
CA SER A 41 17.33 -12.32 10.41
C SER A 41 17.50 -13.81 10.75
N PHE A 42 17.25 -14.71 9.79
CA PHE A 42 17.54 -16.13 9.89
C PHE A 42 18.83 -16.56 9.16
N GLY A 43 19.64 -15.58 8.68
CA GLY A 43 20.83 -15.88 7.90
C GLY A 43 20.59 -16.36 6.46
N MET A 44 19.35 -16.23 5.95
CA MET A 44 18.92 -16.63 4.62
C MET A 44 18.61 -15.44 3.71
N GLY A 45 19.26 -14.28 3.94
CA GLY A 45 19.07 -13.10 3.11
C GLY A 45 19.38 -13.38 1.63
N LEU A 46 18.55 -12.84 0.74
CA LEU A 46 18.80 -12.94 -0.68
C LEU A 46 19.93 -11.99 -1.10
N PRO A 47 20.77 -12.40 -2.04
CA PRO A 47 21.80 -11.52 -2.58
C PRO A 47 21.17 -10.33 -3.33
N ASP A 48 21.84 -9.17 -3.28
CA ASP A 48 21.33 -7.91 -3.80
C ASP A 48 20.93 -7.96 -5.28
N TYR A 49 21.62 -8.76 -6.09
CA TYR A 49 21.29 -8.92 -7.50
C TYR A 49 19.93 -9.59 -7.77
N LEU A 50 19.34 -10.27 -6.77
CA LEU A 50 18.01 -10.88 -6.83
C LEU A 50 16.96 -10.17 -5.96
N ALA A 51 17.36 -9.26 -5.10
CA ALA A 51 16.48 -8.59 -4.14
C ALA A 51 16.32 -7.10 -4.40
N ALA A 52 17.11 -6.52 -5.31
CA ALA A 52 17.08 -5.10 -5.61
C ALA A 52 16.67 -4.81 -7.07
N ALA A 53 15.99 -3.68 -7.26
CA ALA A 53 15.75 -3.14 -8.60
C ALA A 53 17.08 -2.68 -9.20
N PRO A 54 17.29 -2.78 -10.54
CA PRO A 54 18.54 -2.39 -11.18
C PRO A 54 18.86 -0.89 -11.08
N LEU A 55 17.84 -0.07 -10.92
CA LEU A 55 17.94 1.39 -10.85
C LEU A 55 17.32 1.89 -9.56
N ASN A 56 17.97 2.86 -8.93
CA ASN A 56 17.44 3.60 -7.80
C ASN A 56 17.61 5.10 -8.05
N VAL A 57 16.74 5.90 -7.47
CA VAL A 57 16.81 7.36 -7.52
C VAL A 57 17.25 7.86 -6.14
N VAL A 58 18.48 8.37 -6.08
CA VAL A 58 19.06 8.97 -4.87
C VAL A 58 19.33 10.44 -5.17
N ASP A 59 18.75 11.33 -4.38
CA ASP A 59 18.88 12.79 -4.52
C ASP A 59 18.57 13.32 -5.94
N GLY A 60 17.58 12.70 -6.61
CA GLY A 60 17.17 13.07 -7.97
C GLY A 60 18.09 12.52 -9.08
N ALA A 61 19.16 11.81 -8.76
CA ALA A 61 20.01 11.14 -9.72
C ALA A 61 19.68 9.65 -9.81
N ILE A 62 19.64 9.12 -11.04
CA ILE A 62 19.46 7.69 -11.29
C ILE A 62 20.81 7.00 -11.06
N THR A 63 20.84 6.07 -10.10
CA THR A 63 22.03 5.29 -9.76
C THR A 63 21.79 3.81 -10.03
N TYR A 64 22.85 3.12 -10.46
CA TYR A 64 22.82 1.67 -10.64
C TYR A 64 23.07 0.97 -9.31
N THR A 65 22.17 0.07 -8.91
CA THR A 65 22.24 -0.65 -7.61
C THR A 65 23.08 -1.93 -7.69
N GLY A 66 23.41 -2.40 -8.89
CA GLY A 66 23.97 -3.74 -9.11
C GLY A 66 22.92 -4.86 -9.08
N GLY A 67 21.65 -4.52 -8.81
CA GLY A 67 20.53 -5.45 -8.92
C GLY A 67 20.25 -5.82 -10.37
N LEU A 68 19.83 -7.06 -10.61
CA LEU A 68 19.37 -7.52 -11.93
C LEU A 68 17.84 -7.57 -11.96
N ILE A 69 17.24 -8.12 -10.92
CA ILE A 69 15.80 -8.31 -10.82
C ILE A 69 15.39 -8.40 -9.36
N ASN A 70 14.24 -7.87 -9.03
CA ASN A 70 13.63 -8.09 -7.72
C ASN A 70 12.75 -9.35 -7.79
N LEU A 71 13.38 -10.51 -7.57
CA LEU A 71 12.72 -11.81 -7.69
C LEU A 71 11.53 -11.97 -6.73
N PRO A 72 11.62 -11.60 -5.44
CA PRO A 72 10.47 -11.67 -4.54
C PRO A 72 9.28 -10.81 -5.02
N ALA A 73 9.53 -9.61 -5.53
CA ALA A 73 8.48 -8.75 -6.05
C ALA A 73 7.78 -9.37 -7.27
N VAL A 74 8.55 -9.97 -8.19
CA VAL A 74 7.99 -10.71 -9.34
C VAL A 74 7.19 -11.92 -8.88
N ALA A 75 7.72 -12.67 -7.91
CA ALA A 75 7.05 -13.87 -7.39
C ALA A 75 5.70 -13.56 -6.73
N ILE A 76 5.61 -12.49 -5.92
CA ILE A 76 4.34 -12.13 -5.28
C ILE A 76 3.32 -11.63 -6.31
N ILE A 77 3.74 -10.84 -7.30
CA ILE A 77 2.84 -10.40 -8.38
C ILE A 77 2.33 -11.61 -9.16
N ALA A 78 3.19 -12.54 -9.52
CA ALA A 78 2.80 -13.76 -10.23
C ALA A 78 1.84 -14.62 -9.41
N ALA A 79 2.08 -14.78 -8.11
CA ALA A 79 1.22 -15.53 -7.20
C ALA A 79 -0.18 -14.90 -7.08
N VAL A 80 -0.24 -13.58 -6.87
CA VAL A 80 -1.52 -12.85 -6.77
C VAL A 80 -2.27 -12.86 -8.11
N SER A 81 -1.56 -12.65 -9.22
CA SER A 81 -2.17 -12.72 -10.56
C SER A 81 -2.72 -14.12 -10.86
N GLY A 82 -1.98 -15.17 -10.48
CA GLY A 82 -2.45 -16.55 -10.60
C GLY A 82 -3.70 -16.80 -9.75
N LEU A 83 -3.75 -16.27 -8.52
CA LEU A 83 -4.92 -16.37 -7.66
C LEU A 83 -6.14 -15.67 -8.27
N CYS A 84 -5.96 -14.47 -8.83
CA CYS A 84 -7.02 -13.74 -9.52
C CYS A 84 -7.51 -14.50 -10.77
N TYR A 85 -6.60 -15.19 -11.48
CA TYR A 85 -6.96 -16.01 -12.64
C TYR A 85 -7.82 -17.21 -12.26
N VAL A 86 -7.57 -17.83 -11.10
CA VAL A 86 -8.38 -18.96 -10.59
C VAL A 86 -9.82 -18.54 -10.28
N GLY A 87 -10.03 -17.32 -9.81
CA GLY A 87 -11.37 -16.76 -9.63
C GLY A 87 -11.45 -15.67 -8.55
N VAL A 88 -12.37 -14.76 -8.75
CA VAL A 88 -12.57 -13.60 -7.87
C VAL A 88 -13.04 -14.02 -6.47
N THR A 89 -13.86 -15.04 -6.36
CA THR A 89 -14.39 -15.55 -5.08
C THR A 89 -13.24 -16.09 -4.21
N GLN A 90 -12.34 -16.87 -4.80
CA GLN A 90 -11.18 -17.41 -4.11
C GLN A 90 -10.21 -16.31 -3.70
N SER A 91 -9.99 -15.33 -4.58
CA SER A 91 -9.19 -14.15 -4.29
C SER A 91 -9.76 -13.33 -3.12
N ALA A 92 -11.07 -13.09 -3.11
CA ALA A 92 -11.75 -12.38 -2.03
C ALA A 92 -11.66 -13.11 -0.69
N PHE A 93 -11.79 -14.44 -0.69
CA PHE A 93 -11.64 -15.26 0.53
C PHE A 93 -10.22 -15.16 1.11
N VAL A 94 -9.20 -15.36 0.28
CA VAL A 94 -7.79 -15.24 0.69
C VAL A 94 -7.50 -13.84 1.21
N ASN A 95 -7.97 -12.80 0.51
CA ASN A 95 -7.81 -11.43 0.94
C ASN A 95 -8.45 -11.18 2.32
N SER A 96 -9.65 -11.72 2.56
CA SER A 96 -10.34 -11.58 3.86
C SER A 96 -9.54 -12.19 5.01
N ILE A 97 -8.90 -13.34 4.80
CA ILE A 97 -8.01 -13.95 5.79
C ILE A 97 -6.80 -13.06 6.06
N ILE A 98 -6.14 -12.57 5.01
CA ILE A 98 -4.97 -11.69 5.14
C ILE A 98 -5.33 -10.42 5.89
N VAL A 99 -6.47 -9.80 5.57
CA VAL A 99 -6.96 -8.59 6.27
C VAL A 99 -7.24 -8.89 7.75
N ALA A 100 -7.90 -10.00 8.06
CA ALA A 100 -8.17 -10.40 9.44
C ALA A 100 -6.87 -10.58 10.24
N ILE A 101 -5.89 -11.26 9.67
CA ILE A 101 -4.56 -11.43 10.31
C ILE A 101 -3.90 -10.08 10.53
N LYS A 102 -3.86 -9.22 9.50
CA LYS A 102 -3.24 -7.89 9.58
C LYS A 102 -3.88 -7.02 10.66
N VAL A 103 -5.20 -6.94 10.69
CA VAL A 103 -5.91 -6.16 11.71
C VAL A 103 -5.64 -6.71 13.11
N THR A 104 -5.66 -8.04 13.27
CA THR A 104 -5.34 -8.68 14.56
C THR A 104 -3.93 -8.32 15.03
N VAL A 105 -2.94 -8.41 14.15
CA VAL A 105 -1.54 -8.06 14.49
C VAL A 105 -1.42 -6.60 14.89
N ILE A 106 -2.08 -5.67 14.17
CA ILE A 106 -2.08 -4.25 14.51
C ILE A 106 -2.69 -4.02 15.89
N LEU A 107 -3.86 -4.60 16.16
CA LEU A 107 -4.53 -4.45 17.45
C LEU A 107 -3.70 -5.03 18.61
N LEU A 108 -3.06 -6.18 18.41
CA LEU A 108 -2.14 -6.74 19.40
C LEU A 108 -0.94 -5.83 19.63
N PHE A 109 -0.34 -5.31 18.56
CA PHE A 109 0.76 -4.36 18.65
C PHE A 109 0.37 -3.12 19.47
N VAL A 110 -0.78 -2.51 19.15
CA VAL A 110 -1.30 -1.36 19.90
C VAL A 110 -1.53 -1.72 21.37
N ALA A 111 -2.20 -2.85 21.64
CA ALA A 111 -2.51 -3.28 23.00
C ALA A 111 -1.23 -3.50 23.85
N PHE A 112 -0.21 -4.15 23.28
CA PHE A 112 1.05 -4.35 23.97
C PHE A 112 1.88 -3.07 24.09
N SER A 113 1.76 -2.13 23.15
CA SER A 113 2.53 -0.88 23.14
C SER A 113 2.00 0.16 24.12
N ILE A 114 0.73 0.07 24.55
CA ILE A 114 0.12 1.03 25.49
C ILE A 114 0.95 1.21 26.77
N GLN A 115 1.50 0.14 27.31
CA GLN A 115 2.31 0.19 28.52
C GLN A 115 3.67 0.92 28.37
N PHE A 116 4.11 1.13 27.14
CA PHE A 116 5.38 1.80 26.84
C PHE A 116 5.19 3.27 26.43
N ILE A 117 3.96 3.79 26.48
CA ILE A 117 3.67 5.18 26.15
C ILE A 117 4.30 6.07 27.22
N ASN A 118 5.19 6.97 26.79
CA ASN A 118 5.73 8.04 27.62
C ASN A 118 5.05 9.37 27.23
N PRO A 119 4.24 9.96 28.14
CA PRO A 119 3.56 11.24 27.88
C PRO A 119 4.51 12.40 27.59
N ASP A 120 5.75 12.35 28.09
CA ASP A 120 6.74 13.42 27.87
C ASP A 120 7.10 13.57 26.38
N ASN A 121 6.94 12.50 25.59
CA ASN A 121 7.18 12.53 24.15
C ASN A 121 6.13 13.35 23.36
N TRP A 122 5.04 13.77 24.03
CA TRP A 122 3.99 14.57 23.40
C TRP A 122 4.21 16.06 23.53
N VAL A 123 5.31 16.49 24.18
CA VAL A 123 5.62 17.90 24.40
C VAL A 123 6.98 18.25 23.77
N PRO A 124 7.03 19.18 22.81
CA PRO A 124 5.89 19.86 22.16
C PRO A 124 5.18 18.95 21.15
N PHE A 125 3.83 19.04 21.09
CA PHE A 125 3.02 18.22 20.15
C PHE A 125 3.35 18.51 18.68
N ILE A 126 3.66 19.76 18.36
CA ILE A 126 4.18 20.19 17.06
C ILE A 126 5.60 20.73 17.28
N PRO A 127 6.66 19.96 16.98
CA PRO A 127 8.05 20.43 17.07
C PRO A 127 8.32 21.62 16.16
N GLU A 128 9.32 22.41 16.50
CA GLU A 128 9.77 23.54 15.67
C GLU A 128 10.20 23.09 14.27
N ASN A 129 9.93 23.92 13.28
CA ASN A 129 10.32 23.65 11.91
C ASN A 129 11.84 23.77 11.76
N THR A 130 12.49 22.67 11.37
CA THR A 130 13.95 22.62 11.17
C THR A 130 14.35 22.75 9.70
N GLY A 131 13.39 22.82 8.78
CA GLY A 131 13.63 22.96 7.35
C GLY A 131 12.38 22.71 6.50
N PRO A 132 12.43 22.94 5.19
CA PRO A 132 11.30 22.73 4.30
C PRO A 132 10.79 21.27 4.35
N GLY A 133 9.58 21.06 4.85
CA GLY A 133 8.96 19.74 5.00
C GLY A 133 9.54 18.88 6.13
N GLN A 134 10.35 19.47 7.05
CA GLN A 134 10.85 18.81 8.24
C GLN A 134 10.21 19.43 9.47
N PHE A 135 9.44 18.65 10.23
CA PHE A 135 8.73 19.08 11.43
C PHE A 135 7.81 20.31 11.22
N GLY A 136 7.19 20.80 12.27
CA GLY A 136 6.24 21.91 12.20
C GLY A 136 5.07 21.63 11.25
N TYR A 137 4.36 22.66 10.86
CA TYR A 137 3.23 22.54 9.93
C TYR A 137 3.63 22.02 8.53
N SER A 138 4.82 22.39 8.04
CA SER A 138 5.32 21.91 6.75
C SER A 138 5.61 20.40 6.77
N GLY A 139 6.08 19.89 7.90
CA GLY A 139 6.26 18.47 8.14
C GLY A 139 4.94 17.72 8.17
N ILE A 140 3.90 18.28 8.80
CA ILE A 140 2.55 17.70 8.82
C ILE A 140 1.98 17.60 7.40
N VAL A 141 2.09 18.65 6.60
CA VAL A 141 1.61 18.63 5.21
C VAL A 141 2.35 17.58 4.38
N ARG A 142 3.66 17.49 4.53
CA ARG A 142 4.47 16.45 3.86
C ARG A 142 4.08 15.05 4.33
N GLY A 143 3.91 14.85 5.64
CA GLY A 143 3.46 13.59 6.21
C GLY A 143 2.09 13.18 5.67
N ALA A 144 1.14 14.12 5.62
CA ALA A 144 -0.18 13.87 5.04
C ALA A 144 -0.10 13.44 3.56
N ALA A 145 0.77 14.08 2.76
CA ALA A 145 0.97 13.70 1.36
C ALA A 145 1.55 12.27 1.21
N VAL A 146 2.48 11.88 2.09
CA VAL A 146 3.06 10.53 2.09
C VAL A 146 2.02 9.50 2.55
N VAL A 147 1.27 9.80 3.62
CA VAL A 147 0.24 8.90 4.16
C VAL A 147 -0.92 8.77 3.18
N PHE A 148 -1.23 9.80 2.39
CA PHE A 148 -2.26 9.71 1.34
C PHE A 148 -2.03 8.54 0.39
N PHE A 149 -0.77 8.20 0.09
CA PHE A 149 -0.44 7.02 -0.72
C PHE A 149 -0.94 5.71 -0.09
N ALA A 150 -0.97 5.62 1.23
CA ALA A 150 -1.48 4.43 1.94
C ALA A 150 -3.00 4.24 1.78
N TYR A 151 -3.72 5.31 1.42
CA TYR A 151 -5.15 5.27 1.15
C TYR A 151 -5.49 5.01 -0.32
N ILE A 152 -4.49 4.91 -1.22
CA ILE A 152 -4.71 4.51 -2.61
C ILE A 152 -5.36 3.12 -2.61
N GLY A 153 -6.44 3.01 -3.36
CA GLY A 153 -7.21 1.78 -3.47
C GLY A 153 -8.61 1.85 -2.84
N PHE A 154 -8.95 2.92 -2.09
CA PHE A 154 -10.34 3.11 -1.66
C PHE A 154 -11.30 3.29 -2.84
N ASP A 155 -10.82 3.86 -3.93
CA ASP A 155 -11.52 4.02 -5.21
C ASP A 155 -11.63 2.69 -5.98
N ALA A 156 -10.67 1.77 -5.81
CA ALA A 156 -10.72 0.43 -6.39
C ALA A 156 -11.95 -0.36 -5.91
N VAL A 157 -12.47 -0.06 -4.71
CA VAL A 157 -13.73 -0.63 -4.24
C VAL A 157 -14.86 -0.30 -5.21
N SER A 158 -14.88 0.89 -5.80
CA SER A 158 -15.89 1.29 -6.78
C SER A 158 -15.87 0.47 -8.06
N THR A 159 -14.70 -0.04 -8.47
CA THR A 159 -14.54 -0.89 -9.66
C THR A 159 -15.13 -2.29 -9.45
N ALA A 160 -15.20 -2.76 -8.20
CA ALA A 160 -15.79 -4.02 -7.82
C ALA A 160 -17.35 -3.98 -7.72
N ALA A 161 -17.96 -2.83 -8.02
CA ALA A 161 -19.41 -2.67 -7.95
C ALA A 161 -20.19 -3.67 -8.83
N GLY A 162 -19.61 -4.07 -9.98
CA GLY A 162 -20.20 -5.07 -10.87
C GLY A 162 -20.25 -6.50 -10.28
N GLU A 163 -19.46 -6.79 -9.26
CA GLU A 163 -19.37 -8.09 -8.59
C GLU A 163 -20.14 -8.14 -7.27
N ALA A 164 -20.60 -6.99 -6.78
CA ALA A 164 -21.34 -6.89 -5.53
C ALA A 164 -22.79 -7.38 -5.70
N LYS A 165 -23.32 -8.09 -4.69
CA LYS A 165 -24.70 -8.60 -4.72
C LYS A 165 -25.74 -7.47 -4.71
N ASN A 166 -25.50 -6.43 -3.89
CA ASN A 166 -26.37 -5.25 -3.76
C ASN A 166 -25.52 -3.98 -3.85
N PRO A 167 -25.06 -3.58 -5.05
CA PRO A 167 -24.08 -2.48 -5.20
C PRO A 167 -24.51 -1.17 -4.56
N GLN A 168 -25.79 -0.81 -4.70
CA GLN A 168 -26.33 0.46 -4.18
C GLN A 168 -26.24 0.59 -2.65
N ARG A 169 -26.26 -0.53 -1.93
CA ARG A 169 -26.15 -0.57 -0.47
C ARG A 169 -24.73 -0.91 -0.03
N ASP A 170 -24.15 -1.94 -0.63
CA ASP A 170 -22.90 -2.54 -0.15
C ASP A 170 -21.69 -1.65 -0.47
N MET A 171 -21.74 -0.92 -1.61
CA MET A 171 -20.63 -0.04 -2.00
C MET A 171 -20.44 1.16 -1.07
N PRO A 172 -21.47 1.97 -0.73
CA PRO A 172 -21.29 3.06 0.21
C PRO A 172 -20.86 2.59 1.59
N ILE A 173 -21.42 1.49 2.09
CA ILE A 173 -21.10 0.93 3.40
C ILE A 173 -19.65 0.42 3.39
N GLY A 174 -19.24 -0.30 2.36
CA GLY A 174 -17.88 -0.82 2.22
C GLY A 174 -16.84 0.31 2.15
N THR A 175 -17.06 1.31 1.31
CA THR A 175 -16.12 2.43 1.13
C THR A 175 -16.03 3.30 2.38
N LEU A 176 -17.16 3.79 2.90
CA LEU A 176 -17.13 4.66 4.08
C LEU A 176 -16.72 3.91 5.35
N GLY A 177 -17.17 2.66 5.50
CA GLY A 177 -16.80 1.82 6.64
C GLY A 177 -15.31 1.49 6.66
N SER A 178 -14.72 1.15 5.51
CA SER A 178 -13.29 0.88 5.42
C SER A 178 -12.46 2.14 5.70
N LEU A 179 -12.82 3.29 5.14
CA LEU A 179 -12.14 4.56 5.42
C LEU A 179 -12.19 4.92 6.90
N PHE A 180 -13.37 4.83 7.50
CA PHE A 180 -13.53 5.09 8.94
C PHE A 180 -12.67 4.14 9.79
N LEU A 181 -12.73 2.84 9.52
CA LEU A 181 -11.98 1.83 10.26
C LEU A 181 -10.46 2.03 10.11
N CYS A 182 -9.98 2.26 8.89
CA CYS A 182 -8.55 2.51 8.64
C CYS A 182 -8.06 3.83 9.26
N THR A 183 -8.95 4.82 9.45
CA THR A 183 -8.58 6.09 10.10
C THR A 183 -8.52 5.96 11.62
N VAL A 184 -9.32 5.07 12.21
CA VAL A 184 -9.36 4.85 13.67
C VAL A 184 -8.24 3.92 14.13
N ILE A 185 -7.84 2.94 13.31
CA ILE A 185 -6.74 2.01 13.61
C ILE A 185 -5.39 2.68 13.35
#